data_0c080a7e167f1b6058c9e201f26cf1e0
#
_entry.id   0c080a7e167f1b6058c9e201f26cf1e0
#
_cell.length_a   1.000
_cell.length_b   1.000
_cell.length_c   1.000
_cell.angle_alpha   90.00
_cell.angle_beta   90.00
_cell.angle_gamma   90.00
#
_symmetry.space_group_name_H-M   'P 1'
#
loop_
_entity.id
_entity.type
_entity.pdbx_description
1 polymer ?
#
loop_
_entity_poly.entity_id
_entity_poly.type
_entity_poly.pdbx_seq_one_letter_code
_entity_poly.pdbx_strand_id
1 'polypeptide(L)'
;MNLQKYLITDPKYYGQNKEEFQENLIRILKNSNADFVCFRDKSSENYKELIEVFIAVCKAQNIKNIFINTYINEAKKHNVGVHLTSTQFDKIKECKESKEDKEQNLQVIVSCHTQEDIDYAIKNSADYITYSPIFESPGKSNFKGIEKLKQTVEKNSELKIFALGGIVSEAHIKQIQSTNCFGFASIRYFV
;
A
#
# COMPACT_ATOMS: atom_id res chain seq x y z
N MET A 1 1.31 14.67 -14.44
CA MET A 1 0.26 13.87 -13.75
C MET A 1 0.31 14.14 -12.26
N ASN A 2 -0.84 14.16 -11.58
CA ASN A 2 -0.83 14.21 -10.12
C ASN A 2 -0.49 12.81 -9.58
N LEU A 3 0.46 12.75 -8.63
CA LEU A 3 0.83 11.49 -7.96
C LEU A 3 -0.36 10.95 -7.16
N GLN A 4 -0.63 9.66 -7.27
CA GLN A 4 -1.57 8.97 -6.41
C GLN A 4 -1.01 8.85 -4.99
N LYS A 5 -1.83 9.11 -4.00
CA LYS A 5 -1.46 9.11 -2.58
C LYS A 5 -1.93 7.82 -1.91
N TYR A 6 -1.00 7.01 -1.45
CA TYR A 6 -1.30 5.75 -0.80
C TYR A 6 -0.96 5.81 0.69
N LEU A 7 -1.99 5.94 1.52
CA LEU A 7 -1.89 5.96 2.96
C LEU A 7 -1.82 4.52 3.50
N ILE A 8 -0.84 4.23 4.35
CA ILE A 8 -0.69 2.94 5.04
C ILE A 8 -0.81 3.18 6.54
N THR A 9 -1.69 2.46 7.23
CA THR A 9 -1.83 2.58 8.68
C THR A 9 -0.66 1.94 9.42
N ASP A 10 -0.44 2.36 10.66
CA ASP A 10 0.51 1.74 11.59
C ASP A 10 0.01 1.94 13.03
N PRO A 11 -0.03 0.90 13.87
CA PRO A 11 -0.54 0.97 15.25
C PRO A 11 0.05 2.08 16.09
N LYS A 12 1.31 2.43 15.81
CA LYS A 12 2.00 3.52 16.51
C LYS A 12 1.28 4.88 16.41
N TYR A 13 0.57 5.12 15.31
CA TYR A 13 -0.08 6.41 15.03
C TYR A 13 -1.60 6.33 15.06
N TYR A 14 -2.15 5.13 14.92
CA TYR A 14 -3.59 4.92 14.85
C TYR A 14 -4.17 4.35 16.14
N GLY A 15 -3.33 3.78 17.02
CA GLY A 15 -3.76 3.06 18.22
C GLY A 15 -4.08 1.59 17.95
N GLN A 16 -4.27 0.83 19.03
CA GLN A 16 -4.52 -0.62 19.00
C GLN A 16 -5.89 -0.99 19.57
N ASN A 17 -6.59 -0.05 20.22
CA ASN A 17 -7.98 -0.25 20.62
C ASN A 17 -8.92 0.39 19.58
N LYS A 18 -10.14 -0.07 19.57
CA LYS A 18 -11.15 0.25 18.57
C LYS A 18 -11.48 1.74 18.49
N GLU A 19 -11.70 2.35 19.64
CA GLU A 19 -12.12 3.75 19.75
C GLU A 19 -11.01 4.67 19.26
N GLU A 20 -9.79 4.50 19.78
CA GLU A 20 -8.63 5.28 19.39
C GLU A 20 -8.30 5.12 17.90
N PHE A 21 -8.33 3.87 17.40
CA PHE A 21 -8.09 3.58 15.99
C PHE A 21 -9.11 4.29 15.10
N GLN A 22 -10.40 4.22 15.46
CA GLN A 22 -11.48 4.85 14.69
C GLN A 22 -11.34 6.38 14.66
N GLU A 23 -11.11 7.01 15.79
CA GLU A 23 -10.96 8.47 15.90
C GLU A 23 -9.77 8.97 15.07
N ASN A 24 -8.58 8.32 15.24
CA ASN A 24 -7.39 8.69 14.52
C ASN A 24 -7.55 8.46 13.00
N LEU A 25 -8.15 7.33 12.59
CA LEU A 25 -8.40 7.05 11.17
C LEU A 25 -9.31 8.10 10.54
N ILE A 26 -10.41 8.47 11.18
CA ILE A 26 -11.33 9.51 10.69
C ILE A 26 -10.60 10.84 10.56
N ARG A 27 -9.87 11.26 11.59
CA ARG A 27 -9.11 12.52 11.61
C ARG A 27 -8.08 12.59 10.49
N ILE A 28 -7.31 11.52 10.31
CA ILE A 28 -6.23 11.48 9.31
C ILE A 28 -6.81 11.42 7.89
N LEU A 29 -7.82 10.59 7.63
CA LEU A 29 -8.43 10.49 6.30
C LEU A 29 -9.06 11.80 5.84
N LYS A 30 -9.73 12.55 6.72
CA LYS A 30 -10.31 13.87 6.39
C LYS A 30 -9.28 14.89 5.88
N ASN A 31 -8.02 14.74 6.28
CA ASN A 31 -6.96 15.70 5.97
C ASN A 31 -5.95 15.19 4.92
N SER A 32 -5.99 13.88 4.60
CA SER A 32 -4.96 13.24 3.79
C SER A 32 -5.10 13.42 2.28
N ASN A 33 -6.34 13.60 1.78
CA ASN A 33 -6.67 13.46 0.35
C ASN A 33 -6.06 12.18 -0.25
N ALA A 34 -6.13 11.06 0.48
CA ALA A 34 -5.58 9.79 0.05
C ALA A 34 -6.46 9.15 -1.04
N ASP A 35 -5.82 8.69 -2.13
CA ASP A 35 -6.48 7.98 -3.23
C ASP A 35 -6.58 6.48 -2.95
N PHE A 36 -5.60 5.94 -2.22
CA PHE A 36 -5.48 4.55 -1.78
C PHE A 36 -5.26 4.50 -0.28
N VAL A 37 -5.87 3.54 0.40
CA VAL A 37 -5.71 3.36 1.85
C VAL A 37 -5.51 1.88 2.17
N CYS A 38 -4.53 1.58 3.01
CA CYS A 38 -4.18 0.22 3.42
C CYS A 38 -4.25 0.05 4.93
N PHE A 39 -5.01 -0.92 5.39
CA PHE A 39 -4.89 -1.42 6.75
C PHE A 39 -3.60 -2.23 6.89
N ARG A 40 -2.72 -1.80 7.76
CA ARG A 40 -1.53 -2.54 8.12
C ARG A 40 -1.34 -2.51 9.63
N ASP A 41 -1.49 -3.68 10.23
CA ASP A 41 -1.21 -3.92 11.64
C ASP A 41 -0.52 -5.28 11.78
N LYS A 42 0.62 -5.31 12.46
CA LYS A 42 1.44 -6.51 12.66
C LYS A 42 1.44 -7.00 14.11
N SER A 43 0.80 -6.27 15.00
CA SER A 43 0.99 -6.45 16.45
C SER A 43 -0.30 -6.61 17.23
N SER A 44 -1.45 -6.15 16.73
CA SER A 44 -2.69 -6.19 17.49
C SER A 44 -3.35 -7.58 17.43
N GLU A 45 -3.69 -8.12 18.58
CA GLU A 45 -4.41 -9.40 18.68
C GLU A 45 -5.83 -9.29 18.13
N ASN A 46 -6.46 -8.11 18.28
CA ASN A 46 -7.80 -7.79 17.80
C ASN A 46 -7.84 -7.24 16.35
N TYR A 47 -6.84 -7.53 15.53
CA TYR A 47 -6.72 -6.98 14.17
C TYR A 47 -8.00 -7.17 13.32
N LYS A 48 -8.77 -8.25 13.52
CA LYS A 48 -10.01 -8.50 12.78
C LYS A 48 -11.08 -7.45 13.09
N GLU A 49 -11.23 -7.08 14.37
CA GLU A 49 -12.15 -6.02 14.77
C GLU A 49 -11.70 -4.67 14.22
N LEU A 50 -10.40 -4.38 14.24
CA LEU A 50 -9.85 -3.17 13.65
C LEU A 50 -10.03 -3.11 12.13
N ILE A 51 -9.99 -4.24 11.41
CA ILE A 51 -10.32 -4.31 9.98
C ILE A 51 -11.77 -3.92 9.74
N GLU A 52 -12.74 -4.42 10.54
CA GLU A 52 -14.15 -4.04 10.40
C GLU A 52 -14.35 -2.52 10.55
N VAL A 53 -13.71 -1.93 11.56
CA VAL A 53 -13.72 -0.48 11.77
C VAL A 53 -13.08 0.26 10.58
N PHE A 54 -11.92 -0.20 10.13
CA PHE A 54 -11.20 0.38 8.99
C PHE A 54 -12.06 0.41 7.73
N ILE A 55 -12.68 -0.71 7.38
CA ILE A 55 -13.56 -0.82 6.21
C ILE A 55 -14.77 0.12 6.33
N ALA A 56 -15.42 0.14 7.50
CA ALA A 56 -16.57 0.99 7.74
C ALA A 56 -16.23 2.48 7.58
N VAL A 57 -15.11 2.92 8.17
CA VAL A 57 -14.64 4.31 8.09
C VAL A 57 -14.25 4.68 6.66
N CYS A 58 -13.49 3.82 5.96
CA CYS A 58 -13.09 4.07 4.58
C CYS A 58 -14.31 4.21 3.65
N LYS A 59 -15.31 3.34 3.78
CA LYS A 59 -16.56 3.43 3.01
C LYS A 59 -17.32 4.73 3.32
N ALA A 60 -17.43 5.10 4.59
CA ALA A 60 -18.09 6.35 5.01
C ALA A 60 -17.38 7.61 4.49
N GLN A 61 -16.08 7.55 4.27
CA GLN A 61 -15.27 8.63 3.67
C GLN A 61 -15.19 8.53 2.12
N ASN A 62 -15.95 7.62 1.49
CA ASN A 62 -15.97 7.39 0.04
C ASN A 62 -14.61 6.99 -0.56
N ILE A 63 -13.74 6.35 0.21
CA ILE A 63 -12.47 5.80 -0.31
C ILE A 63 -12.79 4.62 -1.23
N LYS A 64 -12.30 4.66 -2.46
CA LYS A 64 -12.57 3.62 -3.47
C LYS A 64 -11.51 2.53 -3.48
N ASN A 65 -10.24 2.88 -3.26
CA ASN A 65 -9.12 1.94 -3.32
C ASN A 65 -8.71 1.54 -1.90
N ILE A 66 -9.37 0.52 -1.37
CA ILE A 66 -9.16 0.01 -0.01
C ILE A 66 -8.38 -1.30 -0.10
N PHE A 67 -7.33 -1.43 0.72
CA PHE A 67 -6.45 -2.60 0.75
C PHE A 67 -6.26 -3.10 2.19
N ILE A 68 -6.03 -4.40 2.31
CA ILE A 68 -5.62 -5.04 3.57
C ILE A 68 -4.25 -5.66 3.37
N ASN A 69 -3.29 -5.32 4.24
CA ASN A 69 -1.94 -5.88 4.16
C ASN A 69 -1.92 -7.30 4.73
N THR A 70 -1.33 -8.25 4.00
CA THR A 70 -1.06 -9.64 4.43
C THR A 70 -2.29 -10.56 4.55
N TYR A 71 -3.41 -10.09 5.06
CA TYR A 71 -4.58 -10.91 5.40
C TYR A 71 -5.51 -11.14 4.21
N ILE A 72 -5.16 -12.09 3.32
CA ILE A 72 -5.89 -12.38 2.07
C ILE A 72 -7.35 -12.76 2.35
N ASN A 73 -7.61 -13.60 3.36
CA ASN A 73 -8.97 -14.03 3.69
C ASN A 73 -9.87 -12.87 4.12
N GLU A 74 -9.31 -11.91 4.86
CA GLU A 74 -10.05 -10.71 5.25
C GLU A 74 -10.29 -9.80 4.02
N ALA A 75 -9.32 -9.68 3.11
CA ALA A 75 -9.50 -8.94 1.86
C ALA A 75 -10.61 -9.55 1.01
N LYS A 76 -10.66 -10.87 0.85
CA LYS A 76 -11.73 -11.61 0.17
C LYS A 76 -13.09 -11.39 0.84
N LYS A 77 -13.16 -11.57 2.18
CA LYS A 77 -14.39 -11.39 2.97
C LYS A 77 -15.02 -10.02 2.79
N HIS A 78 -14.20 -8.95 2.73
CA HIS A 78 -14.68 -7.57 2.60
C HIS A 78 -14.76 -7.07 1.17
N ASN A 79 -14.37 -7.89 0.20
CA ASN A 79 -14.29 -7.54 -1.22
C ASN A 79 -13.46 -6.26 -1.47
N VAL A 80 -12.23 -6.24 -0.94
CA VAL A 80 -11.27 -5.14 -1.10
C VAL A 80 -9.94 -5.70 -1.59
N GLY A 81 -9.01 -4.83 -2.00
CA GLY A 81 -7.70 -5.24 -2.47
C GLY A 81 -6.80 -5.82 -1.36
N VAL A 82 -5.74 -6.49 -1.77
CA VAL A 82 -4.71 -7.01 -0.85
C VAL A 82 -3.35 -6.40 -1.16
N HIS A 83 -2.60 -6.04 -0.11
CA HIS A 83 -1.21 -5.63 -0.21
C HIS A 83 -0.31 -6.74 0.34
N LEU A 84 0.28 -7.52 -0.56
CA LEU A 84 1.17 -8.64 -0.24
C LEU A 84 2.58 -8.14 0.12
N THR A 85 3.19 -8.81 1.08
CA THR A 85 4.61 -8.58 1.42
C THR A 85 5.54 -9.28 0.45
N SER A 86 6.83 -8.95 0.47
CA SER A 86 7.86 -9.62 -0.33
C SER A 86 8.05 -11.11 -0.01
N THR A 87 7.44 -11.62 1.05
CA THR A 87 7.45 -13.05 1.39
C THR A 87 6.19 -13.79 0.92
N GLN A 88 5.28 -13.10 0.21
CA GLN A 88 3.99 -13.64 -0.24
C GLN A 88 3.82 -13.60 -1.77
N PHE A 89 4.91 -13.56 -2.53
CA PHE A 89 4.85 -13.54 -4.00
C PHE A 89 4.10 -14.73 -4.60
N ASP A 90 4.23 -15.91 -3.99
CA ASP A 90 3.53 -17.13 -4.38
C ASP A 90 2.01 -17.01 -4.31
N LYS A 91 1.49 -16.04 -3.54
CA LYS A 91 0.06 -15.78 -3.34
C LYS A 91 -0.57 -14.88 -4.40
N ILE A 92 0.22 -14.23 -5.27
CA ILE A 92 -0.32 -13.32 -6.28
C ILE A 92 -1.35 -14.05 -7.16
N LYS A 93 -1.00 -15.22 -7.68
CA LYS A 93 -1.92 -16.02 -8.52
C LYS A 93 -3.18 -16.40 -7.79
N GLU A 94 -3.08 -16.87 -6.54
CA GLU A 94 -4.24 -17.22 -5.71
C GLU A 94 -5.22 -16.05 -5.54
N CYS A 95 -4.72 -14.82 -5.50
CA CYS A 95 -5.54 -13.61 -5.39
C CYS A 95 -6.15 -13.19 -6.73
N LYS A 96 -5.51 -13.55 -7.85
CA LYS A 96 -5.94 -13.19 -9.21
C LYS A 96 -6.81 -14.25 -9.89
N GLU A 97 -6.75 -15.49 -9.43
CA GLU A 97 -7.50 -16.60 -9.99
C GLU A 97 -8.69 -16.92 -9.06
N SER A 98 -9.89 -16.68 -9.53
CA SER A 98 -11.10 -17.17 -8.88
C SER A 98 -11.25 -18.67 -9.21
N LYS A 99 -11.41 -19.51 -8.19
CA LYS A 99 -11.64 -20.96 -8.38
C LYS A 99 -13.13 -21.28 -8.64
N GLU A 100 -14.02 -20.35 -8.38
CA GLU A 100 -15.45 -20.47 -8.59
C GLU A 100 -15.99 -19.19 -9.23
N ASP A 101 -16.99 -19.31 -10.10
CA ASP A 101 -17.64 -18.20 -10.84
C ASP A 101 -18.19 -17.05 -9.97
N LYS A 102 -18.08 -17.13 -8.66
CA LYS A 102 -18.58 -16.14 -7.69
C LYS A 102 -17.50 -15.42 -6.89
N GLU A 103 -16.24 -15.87 -6.95
CA GLU A 103 -15.14 -15.16 -6.27
C GLU A 103 -14.55 -14.09 -7.19
N GLN A 104 -14.61 -12.83 -6.74
CA GLN A 104 -14.04 -11.72 -7.48
C GLN A 104 -12.50 -11.75 -7.39
N ASN A 105 -11.84 -11.52 -8.52
CA ASN A 105 -10.41 -11.30 -8.57
C ASN A 105 -10.07 -10.06 -7.73
N LEU A 106 -9.16 -10.23 -6.77
CA LEU A 106 -8.72 -9.10 -5.94
C LEU A 106 -7.79 -8.18 -6.72
N GLN A 107 -7.84 -6.89 -6.43
CA GLN A 107 -6.71 -6.01 -6.76
C GLN A 107 -5.52 -6.35 -5.87
N VAL A 108 -4.35 -6.50 -6.48
CA VAL A 108 -3.13 -6.92 -5.79
C VAL A 108 -2.07 -5.83 -5.88
N ILE A 109 -1.62 -5.35 -4.72
CA ILE A 109 -0.38 -4.60 -4.57
C ILE A 109 0.65 -5.56 -3.98
N VAL A 110 1.92 -5.53 -4.43
CA VAL A 110 2.99 -6.32 -3.81
C VAL A 110 4.22 -5.48 -3.52
N SER A 111 4.85 -5.74 -2.37
CA SER A 111 6.08 -5.05 -1.96
C SER A 111 7.29 -5.59 -2.70
N CYS A 112 7.94 -4.77 -3.53
CA CYS A 112 9.13 -5.13 -4.30
C CYS A 112 10.37 -4.36 -3.80
N HIS A 113 11.50 -5.05 -3.78
CA HIS A 113 12.79 -4.49 -3.37
C HIS A 113 13.88 -4.63 -4.45
N THR A 114 13.74 -5.56 -5.38
CA THR A 114 14.71 -5.85 -6.45
C THR A 114 14.01 -5.84 -7.81
N GLN A 115 14.79 -5.93 -8.89
CA GLN A 115 14.24 -6.07 -10.23
C GLN A 115 13.58 -7.46 -10.40
N GLU A 116 14.16 -8.48 -9.79
CA GLU A 116 13.63 -9.84 -9.80
C GLU A 116 12.24 -9.89 -9.16
N ASP A 117 12.03 -9.14 -8.06
CA ASP A 117 10.70 -8.99 -7.44
C ASP A 117 9.70 -8.37 -8.42
N ILE A 118 10.12 -7.33 -9.15
CA ILE A 118 9.28 -6.63 -10.13
C ILE A 118 8.93 -7.56 -11.30
N ASP A 119 9.91 -8.26 -11.84
CA ASP A 119 9.73 -9.20 -12.95
C ASP A 119 8.76 -10.33 -12.54
N TYR A 120 8.86 -10.81 -11.31
CA TYR A 120 7.93 -11.80 -10.77
C TYR A 120 6.51 -11.24 -10.59
N ALA A 121 6.38 -10.01 -10.09
CA ALA A 121 5.09 -9.35 -9.93
C ALA A 121 4.38 -9.17 -11.28
N ILE A 122 5.10 -8.72 -12.32
CA ILE A 122 4.59 -8.58 -13.69
C ILE A 122 4.13 -9.94 -14.22
N LYS A 123 4.98 -10.96 -14.14
CA LYS A 123 4.69 -12.32 -14.62
C LYS A 123 3.41 -12.92 -14.02
N ASN A 124 3.09 -12.55 -12.77
CA ASN A 124 1.93 -13.05 -12.05
C ASN A 124 0.76 -12.05 -11.99
N SER A 125 0.80 -11.00 -12.84
CA SER A 125 -0.30 -10.04 -13.03
C SER A 125 -0.70 -9.26 -11.77
N ALA A 126 0.26 -8.83 -10.95
CA ALA A 126 0.01 -7.85 -9.91
C ALA A 126 -0.45 -6.52 -10.53
N ASP A 127 -1.44 -5.85 -9.93
CA ASP A 127 -1.99 -4.60 -10.47
C ASP A 127 -1.09 -3.41 -10.17
N TYR A 128 -0.42 -3.45 -9.03
CA TYR A 128 0.49 -2.41 -8.54
C TYR A 128 1.65 -3.03 -7.79
N ILE A 129 2.72 -2.26 -7.66
CA ILE A 129 3.79 -2.57 -6.71
C ILE A 129 4.11 -1.37 -5.82
N THR A 130 4.66 -1.63 -4.63
CA THR A 130 5.45 -0.62 -3.91
C THR A 130 6.92 -0.92 -4.11
N TYR A 131 7.74 0.08 -4.46
CA TYR A 131 9.18 -0.05 -4.61
C TYR A 131 9.91 0.70 -3.50
N SER A 132 10.70 0.00 -2.70
CA SER A 132 11.23 0.54 -1.45
C SER A 132 12.61 -0.02 -1.04
N PRO A 133 13.32 0.69 -0.13
CA PRO A 133 13.08 2.05 0.34
C PRO A 133 13.63 3.09 -0.64
N ILE A 134 12.93 4.21 -0.86
CA ILE A 134 13.41 5.27 -1.76
C ILE A 134 14.29 6.28 -1.04
N PHE A 135 13.87 6.72 0.16
CA PHE A 135 14.65 7.59 1.03
C PHE A 135 15.05 6.86 2.31
N GLU A 136 15.98 7.45 3.05
CA GLU A 136 16.41 6.93 4.34
C GLU A 136 15.22 6.74 5.28
N SER A 137 15.21 5.62 5.97
CA SER A 137 14.14 5.24 6.91
C SER A 137 14.76 4.64 8.17
N PRO A 138 14.17 4.83 9.35
CA PRO A 138 14.66 4.21 10.57
C PRO A 138 14.86 2.70 10.41
N GLY A 139 16.06 2.22 10.75
CA GLY A 139 16.44 0.81 10.66
C GLY A 139 16.75 0.29 9.24
N LYS A 140 16.79 1.16 8.21
CA LYS A 140 17.15 0.80 6.83
C LYS A 140 18.20 1.78 6.30
N SER A 141 19.47 1.38 6.30
CA SER A 141 20.60 2.20 5.85
C SER A 141 20.76 2.27 4.32
N ASN A 142 20.27 1.26 3.58
CA ASN A 142 20.41 1.18 2.13
C ASN A 142 19.13 1.62 1.43
N PHE A 143 19.04 2.89 1.07
CA PHE A 143 17.95 3.41 0.24
C PHE A 143 18.38 3.50 -1.24
N LYS A 144 17.40 3.46 -2.14
CA LYS A 144 17.64 3.38 -3.59
C LYS A 144 17.87 4.74 -4.25
N GLY A 145 17.26 5.78 -3.70
CA GLY A 145 17.31 7.13 -4.26
C GLY A 145 16.40 7.35 -5.47
N ILE A 146 16.30 8.60 -5.87
CA ILE A 146 15.40 9.08 -6.94
C ILE A 146 15.86 8.59 -8.31
N GLU A 147 17.16 8.58 -8.59
CA GLU A 147 17.68 8.12 -9.88
C GLU A 147 17.36 6.65 -10.14
N LYS A 148 17.48 5.80 -9.11
CA LYS A 148 17.11 4.40 -9.24
C LYS A 148 15.61 4.20 -9.41
N LEU A 149 14.79 5.00 -8.71
CA LEU A 149 13.34 5.00 -8.90
C LEU A 149 12.99 5.36 -10.35
N LYS A 150 13.57 6.44 -10.89
CA LYS A 150 13.34 6.91 -12.27
C LYS A 150 13.68 5.81 -13.30
N GLN A 151 14.87 5.23 -13.21
CA GLN A 151 15.29 4.12 -14.07
C GLN A 151 14.32 2.92 -13.99
N THR A 152 13.83 2.61 -12.77
CA THR A 152 12.90 1.51 -12.56
C THR A 152 11.54 1.79 -13.20
N VAL A 153 11.03 3.03 -13.08
CA VAL A 153 9.76 3.45 -13.71
C VAL A 153 9.88 3.42 -15.24
N GLU A 154 10.98 3.96 -15.80
CA GLU A 154 11.22 3.97 -17.25
C GLU A 154 11.31 2.55 -17.83
N LYS A 155 12.01 1.65 -17.13
CA LYS A 155 12.15 0.25 -17.55
C LYS A 155 10.83 -0.53 -17.51
N ASN A 156 9.92 -0.18 -16.61
CA ASN A 156 8.67 -0.90 -16.35
C ASN A 156 7.45 0.02 -16.54
N SER A 157 7.38 0.73 -17.68
CA SER A 157 6.41 1.81 -17.95
C SER A 157 4.95 1.39 -17.89
N GLU A 158 4.64 0.12 -18.15
CA GLU A 158 3.27 -0.43 -18.07
C GLU A 158 2.84 -0.75 -16.63
N LEU A 159 3.77 -0.77 -15.68
CA LEU A 159 3.49 -1.12 -14.29
C LEU A 159 3.22 0.12 -13.45
N LYS A 160 2.17 0.08 -12.66
CA LYS A 160 1.84 1.15 -11.70
C LYS A 160 2.69 1.00 -10.44
N ILE A 161 3.70 1.86 -10.31
CA ILE A 161 4.69 1.83 -9.23
C ILE A 161 4.40 2.91 -8.19
N PHE A 162 4.22 2.52 -6.94
CA PHE A 162 4.24 3.42 -5.79
C PHE A 162 5.65 3.48 -5.18
N ALA A 163 6.23 4.66 -5.11
CA ALA A 163 7.44 4.89 -4.32
C ALA A 163 7.13 4.74 -2.83
N LEU A 164 7.94 3.99 -2.08
CA LEU A 164 7.74 3.79 -0.63
C LEU A 164 9.06 3.88 0.13
N GLY A 165 8.98 4.34 1.38
CA GLY A 165 10.10 4.38 2.33
C GLY A 165 10.75 5.75 2.44
N GLY A 166 10.77 6.27 3.67
CA GLY A 166 11.37 7.56 4.04
C GLY A 166 10.64 8.81 3.56
N ILE A 167 9.45 8.68 3.00
CA ILE A 167 8.67 9.80 2.45
C ILE A 167 7.93 10.50 3.60
N VAL A 168 8.34 11.72 3.94
CA VAL A 168 7.80 12.47 5.10
C VAL A 168 7.60 13.96 4.83
N SER A 169 7.83 14.45 3.61
CA SER A 169 7.76 15.89 3.32
C SER A 169 7.36 16.17 1.87
N GLU A 170 6.86 17.38 1.63
CA GLU A 170 6.59 17.90 0.29
C GLU A 170 7.84 17.93 -0.61
N ALA A 171 9.03 18.13 -0.03
CA ALA A 171 10.28 18.07 -0.78
C ALA A 171 10.52 16.67 -1.38
N HIS A 172 10.22 15.60 -0.63
CA HIS A 172 10.29 14.24 -1.14
C HIS A 172 9.24 13.98 -2.25
N ILE A 173 8.02 14.51 -2.08
CA ILE A 173 6.96 14.39 -3.09
C ILE A 173 7.39 15.04 -4.41
N LYS A 174 7.93 16.26 -4.36
CA LYS A 174 8.45 16.95 -5.56
C LYS A 174 9.53 16.16 -6.29
N GLN A 175 10.42 15.51 -5.55
CA GLN A 175 11.45 14.63 -6.16
C GLN A 175 10.82 13.41 -6.83
N ILE A 176 9.83 12.76 -6.19
CA ILE A 176 9.13 11.62 -6.78
C ILE A 176 8.36 12.03 -8.04
N GLN A 177 7.74 13.21 -8.07
CA GLN A 177 7.03 13.72 -9.24
C GLN A 177 7.91 13.78 -10.50
N SER A 178 9.21 14.09 -10.36
CA SER A 178 10.15 14.14 -11.48
C SER A 178 10.44 12.79 -12.12
N THR A 179 10.05 11.69 -11.50
CA THR A 179 10.32 10.32 -11.99
C THR A 179 9.20 9.72 -12.83
N ASN A 180 8.07 10.41 -12.99
CA ASN A 180 6.84 9.89 -13.61
C ASN A 180 6.29 8.62 -12.91
N CYS A 181 6.62 8.42 -11.65
CA CYS A 181 6.07 7.35 -10.81
C CYS A 181 4.54 7.48 -10.74
N PHE A 182 3.82 6.38 -10.65
CA PHE A 182 2.36 6.38 -10.52
C PHE A 182 1.88 7.08 -9.25
N GLY A 183 2.58 6.87 -8.14
CA GLY A 183 2.23 7.47 -6.86
C GLY A 183 3.30 7.25 -5.80
N PHE A 184 2.96 7.65 -4.58
CA PHE A 184 3.78 7.36 -3.42
C PHE A 184 2.96 6.74 -2.30
N ALA A 185 3.60 5.90 -1.49
CA ALA A 185 3.02 5.29 -0.31
C ALA A 185 3.78 5.73 0.94
N SER A 186 3.06 6.08 1.99
CA SER A 186 3.67 6.47 3.26
C SER A 186 2.77 6.16 4.46
N ILE A 187 3.41 6.02 5.61
CA ILE A 187 2.77 6.06 6.93
C ILE A 187 2.87 7.49 7.47
N ARG A 188 4.09 7.99 7.58
CA ARG A 188 4.43 9.21 8.34
C ARG A 188 4.11 10.54 7.65
N TYR A 189 3.92 10.54 6.35
CA TYR A 189 3.55 11.75 5.62
C TYR A 189 2.13 12.23 5.93
N PHE A 190 1.25 11.32 6.33
CA PHE A 190 -0.18 11.61 6.57
C PHE A 190 -0.53 11.88 8.05
N VAL A 191 0.43 11.69 8.98
CA VAL A 191 0.20 11.79 10.43
C VAL A 191 0.92 12.96 11.07
#